data_d57eaa6a864eb953db781bd883dfc754
#
_entry.id   d57eaa6a864eb953db781bd883dfc754
#
_cell.length_a   1.000
_cell.length_b   1.000
_cell.length_c   1.000
_cell.angle_alpha   90.00
_cell.angle_beta   90.00
_cell.angle_gamma   90.00
#
_symmetry.space_group_name_H-M   'P 1'
#
loop_
_entity.id
_entity.type
_entity.pdbx_description
1 polymer ?
#
loop_
_entity_poly.entity_id
_entity_poly.type
_entity_poly.pdbx_seq_one_letter_code
_entity_poly.pdbx_strand_id
1 'polypeptide(L)'
;MKNTQVQIEGIKNQSIGVEVEMNNITRSKAAQIAAEFFGTHRHENTAGRNGYCTFSAWDSEGREWKFQKDVSIHGPDGEKCEMVTPILTYSDIETLQELIRRL
;
A
#
# COMPACT_ATOMS: atom_id res chain seq x y z
N MET A 1 -15.63 7.00 -3.64
CA MET A 1 -14.37 6.61 -3.03
C MET A 1 -14.47 5.22 -2.43
N LYS A 2 -13.40 4.49 -2.52
CA LYS A 2 -13.35 3.16 -1.93
C LYS A 2 -13.46 3.25 -0.41
N ASN A 3 -14.00 2.19 0.17
CA ASN A 3 -14.07 2.07 1.61
C ASN A 3 -12.65 1.83 2.13
N THR A 4 -12.09 2.83 2.78
CA THR A 4 -10.69 2.82 3.19
C THR A 4 -10.59 3.17 4.67
N GLN A 5 -9.81 2.37 5.39
CA GLN A 5 -9.44 2.70 6.77
C GLN A 5 -7.96 2.96 6.84
N VAL A 6 -7.59 4.04 7.49
CA VAL A 6 -6.20 4.44 7.64
C VAL A 6 -5.89 4.56 9.13
N GLN A 7 -4.83 3.86 9.54
CA GLN A 7 -4.32 3.96 10.90
C GLN A 7 -3.02 4.74 10.84
N ILE A 8 -3.01 5.91 11.44
CA ILE A 8 -1.82 6.74 11.53
C ILE A 8 -1.52 6.98 12.99
N GLU A 9 -0.37 6.49 13.41
CA GLU A 9 0.11 6.72 14.76
C GLU A 9 1.37 7.56 14.71
N GLY A 10 1.48 8.46 15.65
CA GLY A 10 2.57 9.40 15.64
C GLY A 10 2.15 10.71 15.03
N ILE A 11 3.01 11.67 15.16
CA ILE A 11 2.77 13.04 14.75
C ILE A 11 4.07 13.62 14.21
N LYS A 12 4.10 14.95 14.05
CA LYS A 12 5.27 15.64 13.53
C LYS A 12 6.56 15.12 14.15
N ASN A 13 7.55 14.91 13.32
CA ASN A 13 8.90 14.49 13.69
C ASN A 13 9.01 13.05 14.16
N GLN A 14 7.96 12.26 13.97
CA GLN A 14 7.98 10.83 14.28
C GLN A 14 7.98 10.01 12.99
N SER A 15 8.53 8.80 13.10
CA SER A 15 8.45 7.82 12.02
C SER A 15 7.24 6.95 12.27
N ILE A 16 6.45 6.71 11.24
CA ILE A 16 5.22 5.94 11.37
C ILE A 16 5.14 4.86 10.31
N GLY A 17 4.52 3.74 10.67
CA GLY A 17 4.08 2.74 9.71
C GLY A 17 2.57 2.88 9.56
N VAL A 18 2.07 2.67 8.35
CA VAL A 18 0.64 2.81 8.07
C VAL A 18 0.15 1.57 7.37
N GLU A 19 -1.02 1.09 7.78
CA GLU A 19 -1.73 0.02 7.10
C GLU A 19 -3.05 0.58 6.59
N VAL A 20 -3.35 0.30 5.31
CA VAL A 20 -4.56 0.80 4.67
C VAL A 20 -5.32 -0.39 4.10
N GLU A 21 -6.57 -0.58 4.56
CA GLU A 21 -7.42 -1.64 4.06
C GLU A 21 -8.27 -1.13 2.91
N MET A 22 -8.31 -1.91 1.82
CA MET A 22 -9.03 -1.51 0.62
C MET A 22 -9.90 -2.64 0.10
N ASN A 23 -11.04 -2.27 -0.46
CA ASN A 23 -11.94 -3.21 -1.13
C ASN A 23 -12.00 -2.90 -2.62
N ASN A 24 -12.39 -3.89 -3.41
CA ASN A 24 -12.68 -3.72 -4.83
C ASN A 24 -11.47 -3.32 -5.67
N ILE A 25 -10.29 -3.74 -5.23
CA ILE A 25 -9.07 -3.58 -6.01
C ILE A 25 -8.18 -4.80 -5.77
N THR A 26 -7.58 -5.31 -6.83
CA THR A 26 -6.65 -6.42 -6.69
C THR A 26 -5.29 -5.90 -6.22
N ARG A 27 -4.54 -6.77 -5.57
CA ARG A 27 -3.19 -6.43 -5.11
C ARG A 27 -2.27 -6.03 -6.28
N SER A 28 -2.38 -6.77 -7.37
CA SER A 28 -1.60 -6.49 -8.58
C SER A 28 -1.91 -5.10 -9.14
N LYS A 29 -3.19 -4.78 -9.23
CA LYS A 29 -3.61 -3.47 -9.77
C LYS A 29 -3.18 -2.34 -8.84
N ALA A 30 -3.31 -2.53 -7.54
CA ALA A 30 -2.90 -1.53 -6.57
C ALA A 30 -1.40 -1.25 -6.66
N ALA A 31 -0.58 -2.28 -6.76
CA ALA A 31 0.86 -2.12 -6.91
C ALA A 31 1.22 -1.39 -8.21
N GLN A 32 0.52 -1.71 -9.28
CA GLN A 32 0.73 -1.03 -10.56
C GLN A 32 0.40 0.46 -10.46
N ILE A 33 -0.75 0.79 -9.88
CA ILE A 33 -1.17 2.18 -9.71
C ILE A 33 -0.16 2.94 -8.86
N ALA A 34 0.31 2.32 -7.77
CA ALA A 34 1.29 2.95 -6.88
C ALA A 34 2.60 3.22 -7.62
N ALA A 35 3.09 2.26 -8.40
CA ALA A 35 4.33 2.43 -9.14
C ALA A 35 4.22 3.55 -10.17
N GLU A 36 3.08 3.67 -10.83
CA GLU A 36 2.84 4.75 -11.77
C GLU A 36 2.76 6.10 -11.05
N PHE A 37 2.09 6.13 -9.90
CA PHE A 37 2.00 7.33 -9.07
C PHE A 37 3.37 7.81 -8.62
N PHE A 38 4.23 6.88 -8.19
CA PHE A 38 5.59 7.22 -7.76
C PHE A 38 6.49 7.61 -8.92
N GLY A 39 6.10 7.30 -10.15
CA GLY A 39 6.90 7.58 -11.33
C GLY A 39 8.02 6.59 -11.59
N THR A 40 8.16 5.56 -10.77
CA THR A 40 9.22 4.55 -10.93
C THR A 40 8.82 3.46 -11.90
N HIS A 41 7.52 3.23 -12.06
CA HIS A 41 6.96 2.10 -12.83
C HIS A 41 7.54 0.76 -12.37
N ARG A 42 7.99 0.70 -11.12
CA ARG A 42 8.60 -0.50 -10.58
C ARG A 42 7.65 -1.18 -9.62
N HIS A 43 7.11 -2.31 -10.04
CA HIS A 43 6.28 -3.17 -9.21
C HIS A 43 6.53 -4.61 -9.61
N GLU A 44 6.33 -5.53 -8.69
CA GLU A 44 6.49 -6.95 -8.99
C GLU A 44 5.73 -7.82 -8.00
N ASN A 45 5.50 -9.07 -8.40
CA ASN A 45 4.93 -10.09 -7.55
C ASN A 45 6.01 -10.57 -6.59
N THR A 46 5.86 -10.29 -5.30
CA THR A 46 6.83 -10.68 -4.28
C THR A 46 6.29 -11.77 -3.36
N ALA A 47 5.20 -12.43 -3.77
CA ALA A 47 4.52 -13.44 -2.95
C ALA A 47 5.43 -14.56 -2.48
N GLY A 48 6.41 -14.94 -3.29
CA GLY A 48 7.32 -16.02 -2.93
C GLY A 48 8.20 -15.73 -1.73
N ARG A 49 8.30 -14.49 -1.30
CA ARG A 49 9.17 -14.09 -0.20
C ARG A 49 8.49 -14.19 1.17
N ASN A 50 7.17 -14.10 1.23
CA ASN A 50 6.49 -14.07 2.54
C ASN A 50 5.21 -14.91 2.61
N GLY A 51 4.75 -15.48 1.52
CA GLY A 51 3.58 -16.34 1.53
C GLY A 51 2.22 -15.64 1.66
N TYR A 52 2.18 -14.32 1.65
CA TYR A 52 0.93 -13.56 1.79
C TYR A 52 0.39 -13.05 0.46
N CYS A 53 0.78 -13.66 -0.63
CA CYS A 53 0.33 -13.24 -1.96
C CYS A 53 0.62 -11.76 -2.21
N THR A 54 1.81 -11.33 -1.86
CA THR A 54 2.19 -9.93 -1.87
C THR A 54 2.61 -9.46 -3.25
N PHE A 55 2.18 -8.26 -3.59
CA PHE A 55 2.72 -7.49 -4.71
C PHE A 55 3.34 -6.24 -4.13
N SER A 56 4.45 -5.81 -4.69
CA SER A 56 5.17 -4.65 -4.18
C SER A 56 5.34 -3.59 -5.23
N ALA A 57 5.41 -2.34 -4.80
CA ALA A 57 5.79 -1.21 -5.62
C ALA A 57 6.87 -0.43 -4.89
N TRP A 58 7.76 0.23 -5.65
CA TRP A 58 8.85 1.00 -5.06
C TRP A 58 8.70 2.47 -5.41
N ASP A 59 8.91 3.31 -4.42
CA ASP A 59 8.86 4.75 -4.63
C ASP A 59 10.20 5.28 -5.12
N SER A 60 10.28 6.60 -5.33
CA SER A 60 11.48 7.22 -5.88
C SER A 60 12.68 7.18 -4.94
N GLU A 61 12.45 6.87 -3.67
CA GLU A 61 13.53 6.73 -2.69
C GLU A 61 13.93 5.27 -2.50
N GLY A 62 13.37 4.37 -3.29
CA GLY A 62 13.68 2.94 -3.22
C GLY A 62 13.00 2.21 -2.09
N ARG A 63 12.01 2.80 -1.44
CA ARG A 63 11.28 2.15 -0.35
C ARG A 63 10.20 1.25 -0.93
N GLU A 64 10.01 0.10 -0.30
CA GLU A 64 9.03 -0.90 -0.74
C GLU A 64 7.68 -0.68 -0.08
N TRP A 65 6.64 -0.57 -0.92
CA TRP A 65 5.23 -0.50 -0.50
C TRP A 65 4.59 -1.82 -0.85
N LYS A 66 4.01 -2.50 0.12
CA LYS A 66 3.49 -3.85 -0.06
C LYS A 66 1.97 -3.86 -0.14
N PHE A 67 1.45 -4.66 -1.05
CA PHE A 67 0.01 -4.88 -1.20
C PHE A 67 -0.24 -6.36 -1.03
N GLN A 68 -0.86 -6.74 0.07
CA GLN A 68 -0.98 -8.13 0.46
C GLN A 68 -2.42 -8.49 0.81
N LYS A 69 -2.67 -9.80 0.92
CA LYS A 69 -3.97 -10.28 1.31
C LYS A 69 -4.17 -10.03 2.80
N ASP A 70 -5.28 -9.39 3.15
CA ASP A 70 -5.65 -9.23 4.54
C ASP A 70 -6.54 -10.40 4.94
N VAL A 71 -6.00 -11.33 5.70
CA VAL A 71 -6.71 -12.53 6.09
C VAL A 71 -7.88 -12.26 7.03
N SER A 72 -7.94 -11.09 7.62
CA SER A 72 -9.04 -10.71 8.52
C SER A 72 -10.27 -10.22 7.76
N ILE A 73 -10.14 -9.96 6.46
CA ILE A 73 -11.25 -9.47 5.63
C ILE A 73 -11.89 -10.64 4.90
N HIS A 74 -13.19 -10.78 5.05
CA HIS A 74 -13.96 -11.83 4.37
C HIS A 74 -14.45 -11.31 3.01
N GLY A 75 -14.43 -12.19 2.02
CA GLY A 75 -14.91 -11.89 0.69
C GLY A 75 -14.00 -12.46 -0.39
N PRO A 76 -14.27 -12.17 -1.67
CA PRO A 76 -13.44 -12.66 -2.76
C PRO A 76 -11.99 -12.20 -2.60
N ASP A 77 -11.07 -13.17 -2.65
CA ASP A 77 -9.65 -12.91 -2.41
C ASP A 77 -9.05 -11.83 -3.31
N GLY A 78 -9.50 -11.78 -4.55
CA GLY A 78 -8.96 -10.81 -5.50
C GLY A 78 -9.34 -9.36 -5.22
N GLU A 79 -10.29 -9.15 -4.31
CA GLU A 79 -10.82 -7.82 -4.03
C GLU A 79 -10.45 -7.31 -2.64
N LYS A 80 -9.69 -8.10 -1.88
CA LYS A 80 -9.29 -7.73 -0.53
C LYS A 80 -7.81 -7.44 -0.51
N CYS A 81 -7.48 -6.23 -0.14
CA CYS A 81 -6.12 -5.75 -0.25
C CYS A 81 -5.76 -4.89 0.96
N GLU A 82 -4.60 -5.13 1.51
CA GLU A 82 -4.03 -4.31 2.56
C GLU A 82 -2.72 -3.72 2.05
N MET A 83 -2.61 -2.40 2.08
CA MET A 83 -1.36 -1.74 1.78
C MET A 83 -0.58 -1.54 3.07
N VAL A 84 0.66 -2.03 3.07
CA VAL A 84 1.58 -1.83 4.19
C VAL A 84 2.69 -0.92 3.70
N THR A 85 2.78 0.26 4.29
CA THR A 85 3.77 1.24 3.87
C THR A 85 5.14 0.94 4.47
N PRO A 86 6.21 1.47 3.87
CA PRO A 86 7.48 1.55 4.58
C PRO A 86 7.35 2.54 5.73
N ILE A 87 8.42 2.71 6.49
CA ILE A 87 8.44 3.72 7.55
C ILE A 87 8.39 5.09 6.89
N LEU A 88 7.39 5.88 7.29
CA LEU A 88 7.15 7.20 6.73
C LEU A 88 7.45 8.28 7.77
N THR A 89 7.76 9.46 7.29
CA THR A 89 7.89 10.64 8.13
C THR A 89 6.70 11.55 7.92
N TYR A 90 6.59 12.59 8.73
CA TYR A 90 5.49 13.53 8.61
C TYR A 90 5.42 14.13 7.19
N SER A 91 6.58 14.38 6.58
CA SER A 91 6.60 14.94 5.23
C SER A 91 6.04 14.00 4.17
N ASP A 92 5.89 12.71 4.46
CA ASP A 92 5.34 11.73 3.53
C ASP A 92 3.81 11.67 3.57
N ILE A 93 3.16 12.34 4.51
CA ILE A 93 1.71 12.19 4.72
C ILE A 93 0.91 12.66 3.51
N GLU A 94 1.28 13.78 2.90
CA GLU A 94 0.56 14.27 1.73
C GLU A 94 0.68 13.29 0.56
N THR A 95 1.86 12.71 0.38
CA THR A 95 2.07 11.70 -0.66
C THR A 95 1.19 10.49 -0.41
N LEU A 96 1.12 10.03 0.84
CA LEU A 96 0.27 8.91 1.22
C LEU A 96 -1.20 9.22 0.92
N GLN A 97 -1.67 10.39 1.30
CA GLN A 97 -3.06 10.78 1.07
C GLN A 97 -3.41 10.82 -0.41
N GLU A 98 -2.51 11.35 -1.23
CA GLU A 98 -2.74 11.42 -2.67
C GLU A 98 -2.75 10.02 -3.30
N LEU A 99 -1.87 9.14 -2.86
CA LEU A 99 -1.86 7.76 -3.35
C LEU A 99 -3.18 7.07 -3.01
N ILE A 100 -3.66 7.24 -1.78
CA ILE A 100 -4.93 6.63 -1.35
C ILE A 100 -6.08 7.07 -2.26
N ARG A 101 -6.09 8.34 -2.65
CA ARG A 101 -7.13 8.83 -3.55
C ARG A 101 -7.11 8.15 -4.92
N ARG A 102 -5.93 7.72 -5.36
CA ARG A 102 -5.79 7.05 -6.66
C ARG A 102 -6.10 5.56 -6.60
N LEU A 103 -6.07 5.00 -5.44
CA LEU A 103 -6.39 3.61 -5.23
C LEU A 103 -7.88 3.42 -5.02
#